data_38f918d257f12221af0eabd68d6df8c3
#
_entry.id   38f918d257f12221af0eabd68d6df8c3
#
_cell.length_a   1.000
_cell.length_b   1.000
_cell.length_c   1.000
_cell.angle_alpha   90.00
_cell.angle_beta   90.00
_cell.angle_gamma   90.00
#
_symmetry.space_group_name_H-M   'P 1'
#
loop_
_entity.id
_entity.type
_entity.pdbx_description
1 polymer ?
#
loop_
_entity_poly.entity_id
_entity_poly.type
_entity_poly.pdbx_seq_one_letter_code
_entity_poly.pdbx_strand_id
1 'polypeptide(L)'
;MRLPNGYGSVFKLAGNRRKPWAVRKTVGWELNHKTKRSKPIYHFVGYYETRKEALLALAQYNENPREWDSNLITFEEVYEKWSDTHYTSIKFPNTYKAAYALCSSIWKMKFTDIKLSHLQHIVDTSGKNSPTLLNLRNLFSLMWRYAVIHEIITPDKRDLIKYLDLRSAKNPNTRKRKPFTKADIETL
;
A
#
# COMPACT_ATOMS: atom_id res chain seq x y z
N MET A 1 -33.11 -7.53 16.93
CA MET A 1 -32.30 -6.84 17.94
C MET A 1 -31.79 -5.55 17.32
N ARG A 2 -32.01 -4.40 17.92
CA ARG A 2 -31.56 -3.09 17.46
C ARG A 2 -30.17 -2.81 18.06
N LEU A 3 -29.21 -2.46 17.24
CA LEU A 3 -27.87 -2.13 17.71
C LEU A 3 -27.85 -0.75 18.39
N PRO A 4 -26.94 -0.49 19.35
CA PRO A 4 -26.79 0.80 20.01
C PRO A 4 -26.45 1.92 19.01
N ASN A 5 -26.79 3.16 19.39
CA ASN A 5 -26.43 4.32 18.57
C ASN A 5 -24.91 4.44 18.43
N GLY A 6 -24.43 4.70 17.21
CA GLY A 6 -22.99 4.80 16.93
C GLY A 6 -22.28 3.47 16.74
N TYR A 7 -22.92 2.33 17.05
CA TYR A 7 -22.29 1.00 16.89
C TYR A 7 -22.04 0.65 15.42
N GLY A 8 -22.86 1.17 14.50
CA GLY A 8 -22.86 0.85 13.08
C GLY A 8 -24.13 0.13 12.65
N SER A 9 -24.21 -0.26 11.39
CA SER A 9 -25.38 -0.95 10.86
C SER A 9 -25.03 -2.11 9.95
N VAL A 10 -25.81 -3.20 10.06
CA VAL A 10 -25.76 -4.37 9.20
C VAL A 10 -27.09 -4.44 8.45
N PHE A 11 -27.05 -4.48 7.12
CA PHE A 11 -28.25 -4.53 6.28
C PHE A 11 -28.04 -5.39 5.06
N LYS A 12 -29.13 -5.93 4.52
CA LYS A 12 -29.10 -6.76 3.32
C LYS A 12 -29.26 -5.89 2.08
N LEU A 13 -28.37 -6.04 1.13
CA LEU A 13 -28.44 -5.41 -0.19
C LEU A 13 -29.44 -6.14 -1.09
N ALA A 14 -30.11 -5.42 -1.95
CA ALA A 14 -31.02 -5.98 -2.96
C ALA A 14 -30.25 -6.72 -4.08
N GLY A 15 -30.93 -7.65 -4.73
CA GLY A 15 -30.41 -8.42 -5.86
C GLY A 15 -29.75 -9.74 -5.43
N ASN A 16 -29.43 -10.58 -6.43
CA ASN A 16 -28.80 -11.89 -6.23
C ASN A 16 -27.29 -11.74 -6.13
N ARG A 17 -26.78 -11.39 -4.93
CA ARG A 17 -25.36 -11.15 -4.66
C ARG A 17 -24.77 -12.30 -3.86
N ARG A 18 -23.54 -12.70 -4.18
CA ARG A 18 -22.80 -13.73 -3.42
C ARG A 18 -22.58 -13.31 -1.97
N LYS A 19 -22.38 -12.01 -1.71
CA LYS A 19 -22.19 -11.43 -0.37
C LYS A 19 -23.22 -10.30 -0.16
N PRO A 20 -24.47 -10.65 0.23
CA PRO A 20 -25.55 -9.68 0.28
C PRO A 20 -25.56 -8.80 1.54
N TRP A 21 -24.84 -9.17 2.60
CA TRP A 21 -24.85 -8.43 3.85
C TRP A 21 -23.74 -7.40 3.90
N ALA A 22 -24.13 -6.13 3.98
CA ALA A 22 -23.22 -4.99 4.08
C ALA A 22 -23.13 -4.51 5.53
N VAL A 23 -21.90 -4.16 5.93
CA VAL A 23 -21.59 -3.55 7.22
C VAL A 23 -21.08 -2.14 6.97
N ARG A 24 -21.69 -1.14 7.64
CA ARG A 24 -21.24 0.25 7.59
C ARG A 24 -21.24 0.91 8.96
N LYS A 25 -20.35 1.88 9.13
CA LYS A 25 -20.29 2.77 10.29
C LYS A 25 -20.37 4.22 9.84
N THR A 26 -21.02 5.07 10.62
CA THR A 26 -20.99 6.51 10.41
C THR A 26 -19.70 7.05 10.99
N VAL A 27 -18.86 7.65 10.16
CA VAL A 27 -17.55 8.22 10.55
C VAL A 27 -17.56 9.73 10.65
N GLY A 28 -18.62 10.38 10.16
CA GLY A 28 -18.76 11.82 10.21
C GLY A 28 -20.11 12.30 9.67
N TRP A 29 -20.28 13.61 9.64
CA TRP A 29 -21.46 14.28 9.11
C TRP A 29 -21.02 15.42 8.21
N GLU A 30 -21.59 15.50 7.03
CA GLU A 30 -21.39 16.58 6.07
C GLU A 30 -22.62 17.50 6.11
N LEU A 31 -22.41 18.80 6.32
CA LEU A 31 -23.48 19.80 6.32
C LEU A 31 -23.72 20.26 4.88
N ASN A 32 -24.90 20.00 4.36
CA ASN A 32 -25.33 20.57 3.10
C ASN A 32 -25.74 22.05 3.32
N HIS A 33 -24.88 22.97 2.91
CA HIS A 33 -25.09 24.42 3.10
C HIS A 33 -26.33 24.96 2.41
N LYS A 34 -26.83 24.30 1.34
CA LYS A 34 -28.05 24.72 0.62
C LYS A 34 -29.34 24.30 1.36
N THR A 35 -29.36 23.09 1.89
CA THR A 35 -30.57 22.51 2.54
C THR A 35 -30.55 22.60 4.06
N LYS A 36 -29.43 23.04 4.67
CA LYS A 36 -29.19 23.07 6.14
C LYS A 36 -29.37 21.69 6.81
N ARG A 37 -29.33 20.60 6.03
CA ARG A 37 -29.43 19.22 6.54
C ARG A 37 -28.07 18.57 6.60
N SER A 38 -27.76 17.87 7.69
CA SER A 38 -26.57 17.06 7.81
C SER A 38 -26.79 15.69 7.17
N LYS A 39 -25.83 15.27 6.33
CA LYS A 39 -25.81 13.95 5.69
C LYS A 39 -24.71 13.10 6.35
N PRO A 40 -25.00 11.87 6.79
CA PRO A 40 -23.98 11.01 7.38
C PRO A 40 -22.97 10.55 6.32
N ILE A 41 -21.69 10.59 6.68
CA ILE A 41 -20.60 9.99 5.92
C ILE A 41 -20.43 8.57 6.44
N TYR A 42 -20.55 7.59 5.53
CA TYR A 42 -20.46 6.19 5.86
C TYR A 42 -19.11 5.60 5.45
N HIS A 43 -18.49 4.86 6.36
CA HIS A 43 -17.42 3.93 6.05
C HIS A 43 -17.99 2.51 5.94
N PHE A 44 -17.69 1.79 4.84
CA PHE A 44 -18.12 0.42 4.63
C PHE A 44 -17.03 -0.54 5.10
N VAL A 45 -17.32 -1.30 6.16
CA VAL A 45 -16.38 -2.27 6.75
C VAL A 45 -16.21 -3.49 5.84
N GLY A 46 -17.28 -3.92 5.16
CA GLY A 46 -17.21 -5.03 4.22
C GLY A 46 -18.55 -5.61 3.81
N TYR A 47 -18.49 -6.69 2.99
CA TYR A 47 -19.65 -7.44 2.50
C TYR A 47 -19.49 -8.92 2.83
N TYR A 48 -20.55 -9.56 3.35
CA TYR A 48 -20.53 -10.89 3.93
C TYR A 48 -21.65 -11.77 3.37
N GLU A 49 -21.47 -13.06 3.45
CA GLU A 49 -22.46 -14.04 2.96
C GLU A 49 -23.64 -14.14 3.93
N THR A 50 -23.37 -14.11 5.22
CA THR A 50 -24.37 -14.25 6.27
C THR A 50 -24.48 -13.02 7.17
N ARG A 51 -25.68 -12.83 7.77
CA ARG A 51 -25.89 -11.77 8.76
C ARG A 51 -25.02 -11.96 10.01
N LYS A 52 -24.74 -13.23 10.37
CA LYS A 52 -23.93 -13.57 11.56
C LYS A 52 -22.48 -13.12 11.37
N GLU A 53 -21.90 -13.41 10.21
CA GLU A 53 -20.54 -12.93 9.85
C GLU A 53 -20.46 -11.41 9.82
N ALA A 54 -21.47 -10.74 9.25
CA ALA A 54 -21.54 -9.30 9.20
C ALA A 54 -21.61 -8.67 10.61
N LEU A 55 -22.36 -9.27 11.54
CA LEU A 55 -22.41 -8.81 12.93
C LEU A 55 -21.10 -9.02 13.67
N LEU A 56 -20.45 -10.17 13.45
CA LEU A 56 -19.15 -10.48 14.05
C LEU A 56 -18.10 -9.48 13.54
N ALA A 57 -18.06 -9.23 12.25
CA ALA A 57 -17.16 -8.25 11.66
C ALA A 57 -17.38 -6.83 12.18
N LEU A 58 -18.66 -6.44 12.41
CA LEU A 58 -18.97 -5.15 13.02
C LEU A 58 -18.50 -5.07 14.47
N ALA A 59 -18.60 -6.16 15.24
CA ALA A 59 -18.10 -6.22 16.60
C ALA A 59 -16.57 -6.09 16.63
N GLN A 60 -15.86 -6.86 15.82
CA GLN A 60 -14.40 -6.78 15.67
C GLN A 60 -13.94 -5.38 15.23
N TYR A 61 -14.63 -4.78 14.26
CA TYR A 61 -14.35 -3.40 13.86
C TYR A 61 -14.48 -2.40 15.02
N ASN A 62 -15.47 -2.57 15.89
CA ASN A 62 -15.65 -1.68 17.03
C ASN A 62 -14.62 -1.90 18.14
N GLU A 63 -14.09 -3.11 18.29
CA GLU A 63 -13.00 -3.43 19.21
C GLU A 63 -11.67 -2.84 18.73
N ASN A 64 -11.33 -3.01 17.45
CA ASN A 64 -10.08 -2.55 16.86
C ASN A 64 -10.27 -1.83 15.50
N PRO A 65 -10.82 -0.60 15.51
CA PRO A 65 -11.10 0.14 14.26
C PRO A 65 -9.84 0.37 13.41
N ARG A 66 -8.69 0.63 14.04
CA ARG A 66 -7.40 0.91 13.37
C ARG A 66 -6.87 -0.30 12.58
N GLU A 67 -7.00 -1.51 13.11
CA GLU A 67 -6.60 -2.72 12.38
C GLU A 67 -7.43 -2.93 11.12
N TRP A 68 -8.71 -2.58 11.15
CA TRP A 68 -9.59 -2.72 9.99
C TRP A 68 -9.32 -1.67 8.91
N ASP A 69 -9.06 -0.44 9.30
CA ASP A 69 -8.72 0.64 8.37
C ASP A 69 -7.35 0.39 7.73
N SER A 70 -6.37 -0.08 8.50
CA SER A 70 -5.05 -0.46 7.98
C SER A 70 -5.10 -1.69 7.05
N ASN A 71 -5.99 -2.65 7.32
CA ASN A 71 -6.19 -3.83 6.47
C ASN A 71 -6.83 -3.54 5.10
N LEU A 72 -7.38 -2.34 4.90
CA LEU A 72 -8.00 -1.93 3.63
C LEU A 72 -7.06 -1.11 2.75
N ILE A 73 -6.01 -0.53 3.34
CA ILE A 73 -5.10 0.39 2.64
C ILE A 73 -4.30 -0.36 1.56
N THR A 74 -4.28 0.20 0.35
CA THR A 74 -3.57 -0.37 -0.80
C THR A 74 -2.10 0.06 -0.83
N PHE A 75 -1.28 -0.63 -1.64
CA PHE A 75 0.12 -0.24 -1.88
C PHE A 75 0.23 1.18 -2.46
N GLU A 76 -0.67 1.53 -3.39
CA GLU A 76 -0.74 2.86 -4.00
C GLU A 76 -1.04 3.94 -2.95
N GLU A 77 -2.04 3.75 -2.10
CA GLU A 77 -2.39 4.71 -1.04
C GLU A 77 -1.27 4.90 -0.01
N VAL A 78 -0.54 3.83 0.33
CA VAL A 78 0.65 3.93 1.18
C VAL A 78 1.75 4.73 0.49
N TYR A 79 1.96 4.49 -0.82
CA TYR A 79 2.95 5.26 -1.59
C TYR A 79 2.59 6.74 -1.67
N GLU A 80 1.35 7.09 -1.95
CA GLU A 80 0.88 8.48 -2.00
C GLU A 80 1.14 9.19 -0.67
N LYS A 81 0.66 8.63 0.45
CA LYS A 81 0.86 9.19 1.79
C LYS A 81 2.34 9.30 2.16
N TRP A 82 3.13 8.29 1.83
CA TRP A 82 4.57 8.30 2.07
C TRP A 82 5.27 9.35 1.20
N SER A 83 4.92 9.44 -0.09
CA SER A 83 5.56 10.35 -1.03
C SER A 83 5.29 11.82 -0.71
N ASP A 84 4.08 12.17 -0.27
CA ASP A 84 3.71 13.53 0.11
C ASP A 84 4.60 14.07 1.25
N THR A 85 4.91 13.21 2.22
CA THR A 85 5.81 13.61 3.32
C THR A 85 7.29 13.52 2.96
N HIS A 86 7.67 12.53 2.16
CA HIS A 86 9.07 12.24 1.88
C HIS A 86 9.66 13.15 0.80
N TYR A 87 8.90 13.50 -0.24
CA TYR A 87 9.39 14.32 -1.35
C TYR A 87 9.59 15.78 -1.01
N THR A 88 9.01 16.27 0.08
CA THR A 88 9.30 17.63 0.59
C THR A 88 10.75 17.81 1.05
N SER A 89 11.43 16.72 1.41
CA SER A 89 12.79 16.72 1.96
C SER A 89 13.88 16.23 0.99
N ILE A 90 13.52 15.73 -0.21
CA ILE A 90 14.46 15.09 -1.15
C ILE A 90 14.69 15.94 -2.40
N LYS A 91 15.98 16.10 -2.79
CA LYS A 91 16.36 16.81 -4.02
C LYS A 91 15.97 16.07 -5.32
N PHE A 92 15.90 14.72 -5.32
CA PHE A 92 15.73 13.91 -6.53
C PHE A 92 14.63 12.83 -6.36
N PRO A 93 13.33 13.19 -6.39
CA PRO A 93 12.23 12.24 -6.24
C PRO A 93 12.04 11.28 -7.44
N ASN A 94 12.61 11.63 -8.61
CA ASN A 94 12.40 10.89 -9.86
C ASN A 94 12.87 9.43 -9.80
N THR A 95 13.91 9.14 -9.03
CA THR A 95 14.43 7.76 -8.83
C THR A 95 13.38 6.86 -8.18
N TYR A 96 12.67 7.35 -7.17
CA TYR A 96 11.60 6.60 -6.49
C TYR A 96 10.33 6.51 -7.31
N LYS A 97 10.01 7.55 -8.10
CA LYS A 97 8.89 7.50 -9.06
C LYS A 97 9.11 6.42 -10.12
N ALA A 98 10.33 6.32 -10.66
CA ALA A 98 10.70 5.28 -11.62
C ALA A 98 10.65 3.88 -10.99
N ALA A 99 11.09 3.72 -9.73
CA ALA A 99 10.99 2.46 -9.00
C ALA A 99 9.52 2.08 -8.72
N TYR A 100 8.68 3.04 -8.32
CA TYR A 100 7.25 2.82 -8.11
C TYR A 100 6.52 2.39 -9.39
N ALA A 101 6.88 2.92 -10.54
CA ALA A 101 6.29 2.52 -11.82
C ALA A 101 6.47 1.02 -12.12
N LEU A 102 7.53 0.37 -11.62
CA LEU A 102 7.74 -1.06 -11.75
C LEU A 102 6.75 -1.90 -10.92
N CYS A 103 6.09 -1.29 -9.94
CA CYS A 103 5.22 -1.97 -8.98
C CYS A 103 3.76 -2.04 -9.44
N SER A 104 3.45 -1.77 -10.70
CA SER A 104 2.07 -1.67 -11.22
C SER A 104 1.19 -2.89 -10.92
N SER A 105 1.78 -4.08 -10.87
CA SER A 105 1.08 -5.33 -10.56
C SER A 105 0.55 -5.41 -9.12
N ILE A 106 1.10 -4.63 -8.19
CA ILE A 106 0.69 -4.63 -6.77
C ILE A 106 0.00 -3.34 -6.32
N TRP A 107 -0.15 -2.33 -7.15
CA TRP A 107 -0.72 -1.03 -6.75
C TRP A 107 -2.05 -1.16 -6.02
N LYS A 108 -2.96 -1.98 -6.56
CA LYS A 108 -4.30 -2.19 -6.00
C LYS A 108 -4.37 -3.32 -4.97
N MET A 109 -3.24 -3.96 -4.65
CA MET A 109 -3.20 -4.95 -3.59
C MET A 109 -3.24 -4.26 -2.22
N LYS A 110 -3.94 -4.90 -1.28
CA LYS A 110 -3.87 -4.47 0.12
C LYS A 110 -2.43 -4.59 0.63
N PHE A 111 -1.95 -3.57 1.30
CA PHE A 111 -0.56 -3.52 1.76
C PHE A 111 -0.21 -4.68 2.70
N THR A 112 -1.17 -5.08 3.55
CA THR A 112 -1.03 -6.20 4.49
C THR A 112 -0.91 -7.58 3.81
N ASP A 113 -1.43 -7.72 2.58
CA ASP A 113 -1.46 -8.98 1.83
C ASP A 113 -0.24 -9.16 0.93
N ILE A 114 0.62 -8.15 0.83
CA ILE A 114 1.84 -8.21 0.02
C ILE A 114 2.85 -9.15 0.69
N LYS A 115 3.25 -10.17 -0.05
CA LYS A 115 4.24 -11.18 0.36
C LYS A 115 5.57 -10.96 -0.36
N LEU A 116 6.64 -11.57 0.15
CA LEU A 116 7.97 -11.54 -0.48
C LEU A 116 7.91 -12.03 -1.94
N SER A 117 7.09 -13.05 -2.23
CA SER A 117 6.92 -13.58 -3.59
C SER A 117 6.42 -12.54 -4.60
N HIS A 118 5.53 -11.62 -4.17
CA HIS A 118 5.05 -10.54 -5.04
C HIS A 118 6.17 -9.54 -5.36
N LEU A 119 6.98 -9.18 -4.36
CA LEU A 119 8.11 -8.27 -4.52
C LEU A 119 9.23 -8.89 -5.36
N GLN A 120 9.52 -10.19 -5.12
CA GLN A 120 10.51 -10.94 -5.89
C GLN A 120 10.08 -11.06 -7.36
N HIS A 121 8.81 -11.33 -7.63
CA HIS A 121 8.29 -11.37 -8.98
C HIS A 121 8.51 -10.06 -9.75
N ILE A 122 8.33 -8.90 -9.09
CA ILE A 122 8.63 -7.59 -9.70
C ILE A 122 10.10 -7.47 -10.05
N VAL A 123 11.01 -7.89 -9.16
CA VAL A 123 12.44 -7.90 -9.40
C VAL A 123 12.79 -8.75 -10.61
N ASP A 124 12.28 -9.98 -10.64
CA ASP A 124 12.62 -10.99 -11.65
C ASP A 124 12.08 -10.65 -13.06
N THR A 125 10.90 -10.04 -13.10
CA THR A 125 10.24 -9.66 -14.37
C THR A 125 10.59 -8.28 -14.89
N SER A 126 11.20 -7.42 -14.05
CA SER A 126 11.50 -6.02 -14.42
C SER A 126 12.52 -5.87 -15.55
N GLY A 127 13.42 -6.84 -15.75
CA GLY A 127 14.52 -6.75 -16.71
C GLY A 127 15.49 -5.58 -16.44
N LYS A 128 15.48 -5.01 -15.23
CA LYS A 128 16.30 -3.84 -14.88
C LYS A 128 17.66 -4.24 -14.33
N ASN A 129 18.62 -3.31 -14.44
CA ASN A 129 19.97 -3.47 -13.93
C ASN A 129 20.03 -3.33 -12.39
N SER A 130 21.14 -3.81 -11.82
CA SER A 130 21.38 -3.82 -10.38
C SER A 130 21.19 -2.44 -9.70
N PRO A 131 21.67 -1.29 -10.21
CA PRO A 131 21.41 0.01 -9.59
C PRO A 131 19.92 0.37 -9.51
N THR A 132 19.15 0.07 -10.54
CA THR A 132 17.68 0.33 -10.55
C THR A 132 16.97 -0.54 -9.52
N LEU A 133 17.37 -1.81 -9.40
CA LEU A 133 16.76 -2.72 -8.43
C LEU A 133 17.18 -2.42 -6.99
N LEU A 134 18.37 -1.85 -6.77
CA LEU A 134 18.73 -1.30 -5.46
C LEU A 134 17.82 -0.13 -5.06
N ASN A 135 17.50 0.76 -6.01
CA ASN A 135 16.55 1.85 -5.76
C ASN A 135 15.14 1.31 -5.45
N LEU A 136 14.71 0.27 -6.15
CA LEU A 136 13.44 -0.41 -5.88
C LEU A 136 13.42 -1.02 -4.46
N ARG A 137 14.48 -1.73 -4.05
CA ARG A 137 14.60 -2.26 -2.69
C ARG A 137 14.61 -1.15 -1.63
N ASN A 138 15.28 -0.03 -1.92
CA ASN A 138 15.29 1.13 -1.03
C ASN A 138 13.88 1.74 -0.90
N LEU A 139 13.13 1.86 -2.00
CA LEU A 139 11.73 2.29 -1.97
C LEU A 139 10.90 1.38 -1.06
N PHE A 140 10.98 0.05 -1.25
CA PHE A 140 10.27 -0.90 -0.39
C PHE A 140 10.66 -0.71 1.09
N SER A 141 11.95 -0.60 1.40
CA SER A 141 12.42 -0.40 2.77
C SER A 141 11.85 0.85 3.42
N LEU A 142 11.76 1.94 2.67
CA LEU A 142 11.20 3.21 3.15
C LEU A 142 9.68 3.12 3.34
N MET A 143 8.95 2.54 2.39
CA MET A 143 7.51 2.35 2.48
C MET A 143 7.13 1.40 3.62
N TRP A 144 7.85 0.28 3.79
CA TRP A 144 7.62 -0.65 4.91
C TRP A 144 7.91 -0.01 6.26
N ARG A 145 8.98 0.79 6.34
CA ARG A 145 9.26 1.59 7.54
C ARG A 145 8.13 2.57 7.85
N TYR A 146 7.64 3.29 6.84
CA TYR A 146 6.50 4.19 6.97
C TYR A 146 5.26 3.44 7.47
N ALA A 147 4.96 2.29 6.87
CA ALA A 147 3.81 1.46 7.22
C ALA A 147 3.87 0.94 8.67
N VAL A 148 5.07 0.64 9.21
CA VAL A 148 5.24 0.28 10.63
C VAL A 148 5.01 1.49 11.53
N ILE A 149 5.58 2.64 11.19
CA ILE A 149 5.43 3.88 12.00
C ILE A 149 3.95 4.29 12.10
N HIS A 150 3.19 4.08 11.02
CA HIS A 150 1.76 4.40 10.95
C HIS A 150 0.84 3.22 11.31
N GLU A 151 1.37 2.17 11.93
CA GLU A 151 0.63 1.00 12.42
C GLU A 151 -0.20 0.28 11.32
N ILE A 152 0.21 0.39 10.04
CA ILE A 152 -0.43 -0.30 8.91
C ILE A 152 -0.02 -1.78 8.91
N ILE A 153 1.22 -2.08 9.28
CA ILE A 153 1.76 -3.43 9.44
C ILE A 153 2.53 -3.57 10.73
N THR A 154 2.68 -4.80 11.21
CA THR A 154 3.49 -5.12 12.38
C THR A 154 4.99 -5.06 12.10
N PRO A 155 5.85 -4.77 13.11
CA PRO A 155 7.30 -4.62 12.93
C PRO A 155 8.00 -5.83 12.31
N ASP A 156 7.52 -7.05 12.56
CA ASP A 156 8.04 -8.30 12.00
C ASP A 156 7.92 -8.34 10.47
N LYS A 157 6.84 -7.79 9.92
CA LYS A 157 6.64 -7.70 8.46
C LYS A 157 7.62 -6.77 7.74
N ARG A 158 8.27 -5.86 8.47
CA ARG A 158 9.31 -4.98 7.90
C ARG A 158 10.53 -5.74 7.42
N ASP A 159 10.91 -6.79 8.12
CA ASP A 159 12.12 -7.56 7.83
C ASP A 159 12.04 -8.38 6.55
N LEU A 160 10.84 -8.53 6.00
CA LEU A 160 10.58 -9.19 4.72
C LEU A 160 11.48 -8.66 3.58
N ILE A 161 11.76 -7.35 3.55
CA ILE A 161 12.57 -6.70 2.52
C ILE A 161 14.04 -7.16 2.54
N LYS A 162 14.55 -7.62 3.68
CA LYS A 162 15.92 -8.12 3.82
C LYS A 162 16.17 -9.38 2.99
N TYR A 163 15.12 -10.18 2.75
CA TYR A 163 15.17 -11.45 2.03
C TYR A 163 15.00 -11.31 0.52
N LEU A 164 14.83 -10.07 0.01
CA LEU A 164 14.70 -9.83 -1.42
C LEU A 164 16.01 -10.11 -2.14
N ASP A 165 15.98 -11.05 -3.10
CA ASP A 165 17.15 -11.45 -3.88
C ASP A 165 17.29 -10.58 -5.13
N LEU A 166 18.40 -9.86 -5.25
CA LEU A 166 18.72 -9.01 -6.39
C LEU A 166 19.79 -9.62 -7.32
N ARG A 167 20.23 -10.86 -7.07
CA ARG A 167 21.34 -11.49 -7.83
C ARG A 167 20.97 -11.79 -9.28
N SER A 168 19.69 -12.03 -9.57
CA SER A 168 19.17 -12.21 -10.92
C SER A 168 19.34 -10.96 -11.81
N ALA A 169 19.55 -9.81 -11.20
CA ALA A 169 19.68 -8.51 -11.84
C ALA A 169 21.07 -8.18 -12.39
N LYS A 170 21.99 -9.13 -12.47
CA LYS A 170 23.31 -8.88 -13.06
C LYS A 170 23.14 -8.60 -14.55
N ASN A 171 23.25 -7.33 -14.94
CA ASN A 171 23.34 -6.95 -16.34
C ASN A 171 24.73 -7.37 -16.88
N PRO A 172 24.83 -8.33 -17.79
CA PRO A 172 26.10 -8.75 -18.38
C PRO A 172 26.79 -7.61 -19.15
N ASN A 173 26.04 -6.57 -19.54
CA ASN A 173 26.52 -5.44 -20.31
C ASN A 173 26.92 -4.21 -19.47
N THR A 174 27.23 -4.38 -18.19
CA THR A 174 27.81 -3.28 -17.41
C THR A 174 29.15 -2.86 -18.06
N ARG A 175 29.17 -1.68 -18.68
CA ARG A 175 30.40 -1.09 -19.18
C ARG A 175 31.39 -0.97 -18.02
N LYS A 176 32.44 -1.83 -18.04
CA LYS A 176 33.57 -1.67 -17.12
C LYS A 176 34.18 -0.29 -17.41
N ARG A 177 34.27 0.55 -16.41
CA ARG A 177 35.00 1.83 -16.52
C ARG A 177 36.44 1.45 -16.87
N LYS A 178 36.94 1.92 -18.00
CA LYS A 178 38.35 1.81 -18.37
C LYS A 178 39.08 3.03 -17.79
N PRO A 179 40.22 2.87 -17.15
CA PRO A 179 41.08 4.00 -16.80
C PRO A 179 41.49 4.73 -18.08
N PHE A 180 41.66 6.04 -18.00
CA PHE A 180 42.17 6.84 -19.09
C PHE A 180 43.58 6.30 -19.47
N THR A 181 43.81 6.16 -20.75
CA THR A 181 45.14 5.84 -21.27
C THR A 181 45.99 7.12 -21.28
N LYS A 182 47.34 6.96 -21.40
CA LYS A 182 48.24 8.14 -21.53
C LYS A 182 47.84 9.00 -22.72
N ALA A 183 47.43 8.42 -23.84
CA ALA A 183 46.98 9.13 -25.03
C ALA A 183 45.70 9.92 -24.80
N ASP A 184 44.78 9.40 -23.98
CA ASP A 184 43.55 10.11 -23.61
C ASP A 184 43.84 11.36 -22.73
N ILE A 185 44.95 11.32 -21.97
CA ILE A 185 45.38 12.42 -21.09
C ILE A 185 46.10 13.49 -21.87
N GLU A 186 46.85 13.12 -22.93
CA GLU A 186 47.57 14.05 -23.80
C GLU A 186 46.63 14.82 -24.76
N THR A 187 45.38 14.37 -24.90
CA THR A 187 44.33 15.01 -25.74
C THR A 187 43.36 15.90 -24.95
N LEU A 188 43.51 16.02 -23.65
CA LEU A 188 42.74 16.89 -22.75
C LEU A 188 43.46 18.20 -22.51
#